data_810f329991c79479e999ad632ff4a1e4
#
_entry.id   810f329991c79479e999ad632ff4a1e4
#
_cell.length_a   1.000
_cell.length_b   1.000
_cell.length_c   1.000
_cell.angle_alpha   90.00
_cell.angle_beta   90.00
_cell.angle_gamma   90.00
#
_symmetry.space_group_name_H-M   'P 1'
#
loop_
_entity.id
_entity.type
_entity.pdbx_description
1 polymer ?
#
loop_
_entity_poly.entity_id
_entity_poly.type
_entity_poly.pdbx_seq_one_letter_code
_entity_poly.pdbx_strand_id
1 'polypeptide(L)'
;MKVICCLGDSLTEGDYGIFGKSGIANVQPENYPYFLSKITGWEVRNFGKCGYTATSYLNHYKEGYVNLNGADIVIILLGSNGGHDTEVNTPANDDFRELLRLCRQDAPKAKIFLCTPPHATENPEYSNYGYAPQVKKAVDFVRILAEETEIPLIETALCPEFTAENEAIYQPNDGIHFGRAGYEVLARFIADGLEGYL
;
A
#
# COMPACT_ATOMS: atom_id res chain seq x y z
N MET A 1 -1.37 -11.25 21.94
CA MET A 1 -0.52 -10.48 21.00
C MET A 1 -1.43 -10.05 19.87
N LYS A 2 -1.44 -8.76 19.52
CA LYS A 2 -2.29 -8.27 18.41
C LYS A 2 -1.73 -8.71 17.06
N VAL A 3 -2.60 -8.78 16.06
CA VAL A 3 -2.29 -9.22 14.70
C VAL A 3 -2.64 -8.12 13.71
N ILE A 4 -1.67 -7.70 12.91
CA ILE A 4 -1.84 -6.78 11.79
C ILE A 4 -1.77 -7.57 10.48
N CYS A 5 -2.75 -7.39 9.59
CA CYS A 5 -2.72 -7.91 8.23
C CYS A 5 -2.49 -6.76 7.25
N CYS A 6 -1.42 -6.81 6.48
CA CYS A 6 -1.07 -5.81 5.47
C CYS A 6 -1.45 -6.33 4.07
N LEU A 7 -2.41 -5.69 3.43
CA LEU A 7 -2.89 -5.97 2.08
C LEU A 7 -2.36 -4.89 1.14
N GLY A 8 -1.95 -5.27 -0.06
CA GLY A 8 -1.46 -4.27 -1.01
C GLY A 8 -0.75 -4.85 -2.23
N ASP A 9 -0.08 -3.98 -2.92
CA ASP A 9 0.68 -4.29 -4.13
C ASP A 9 2.17 -4.57 -3.83
N SER A 10 3.07 -4.26 -4.78
CA SER A 10 4.51 -4.44 -4.65
C SER A 10 5.12 -3.67 -3.48
N LEU A 11 4.55 -2.52 -3.11
CA LEU A 11 5.02 -1.73 -1.96
C LEU A 11 4.73 -2.44 -0.63
N THR A 12 3.72 -3.31 -0.60
CA THR A 12 3.43 -4.15 0.55
C THR A 12 4.21 -5.46 0.50
N GLU A 13 4.27 -6.12 -0.66
CA GLU A 13 5.05 -7.37 -0.82
C GLU A 13 6.53 -7.15 -0.52
N GLY A 14 7.08 -5.97 -0.88
CA GLY A 14 8.44 -5.56 -0.58
C GLY A 14 9.37 -5.60 -1.79
N ASP A 15 8.88 -5.23 -2.97
CA ASP A 15 9.74 -5.08 -4.15
C ASP A 15 10.67 -3.87 -3.97
N TYR A 16 11.95 -4.08 -4.23
CA TYR A 16 12.96 -3.03 -4.16
C TYR A 16 13.18 -2.33 -5.51
N GLY A 17 12.49 -2.72 -6.58
CA GLY A 17 12.57 -2.09 -7.89
C GLY A 17 13.91 -2.21 -8.60
N ILE A 18 14.79 -3.14 -8.17
CA ILE A 18 16.18 -3.26 -8.70
C ILE A 18 16.18 -3.56 -10.20
N PHE A 19 15.15 -4.24 -10.71
CA PHE A 19 15.06 -4.60 -12.12
C PHE A 19 14.22 -3.60 -12.94
N GLY A 20 13.71 -2.54 -12.33
CA GLY A 20 12.94 -1.49 -13.00
C GLY A 20 11.74 -2.06 -13.76
N LYS A 21 11.57 -1.63 -15.03
CA LYS A 21 10.46 -2.08 -15.90
C LYS A 21 10.62 -3.47 -16.48
N SER A 22 11.58 -4.27 -16.05
CA SER A 22 11.80 -5.62 -16.59
C SER A 22 10.64 -6.59 -16.33
N GLY A 23 9.70 -6.23 -15.45
CA GLY A 23 8.61 -7.10 -15.00
C GLY A 23 9.05 -8.17 -14.00
N ILE A 24 10.31 -8.12 -13.55
CA ILE A 24 10.85 -9.03 -12.53
C ILE A 24 10.84 -8.31 -11.20
N ALA A 25 10.04 -8.80 -10.25
CA ALA A 25 10.04 -8.29 -8.88
C ALA A 25 11.30 -8.72 -8.13
N ASN A 26 11.85 -7.81 -7.33
CA ASN A 26 12.94 -8.09 -6.40
C ASN A 26 12.45 -7.96 -4.96
N VAL A 27 11.59 -8.89 -4.55
CA VAL A 27 10.99 -8.91 -3.22
C VAL A 27 12.04 -9.25 -2.17
N GLN A 28 12.12 -8.40 -1.15
CA GLN A 28 13.04 -8.53 -0.03
C GLN A 28 12.27 -8.69 1.28
N PRO A 29 12.83 -9.43 2.26
CA PRO A 29 12.15 -9.66 3.53
C PRO A 29 12.06 -8.39 4.40
N GLU A 30 12.99 -7.44 4.25
CA GLU A 30 12.99 -6.18 4.99
C GLU A 30 12.08 -5.13 4.30
N ASN A 31 10.79 -5.41 4.28
CA ASN A 31 9.70 -4.57 3.78
C ASN A 31 8.99 -3.82 4.93
N TYR A 32 8.01 -2.94 4.63
CA TYR A 32 7.34 -2.19 5.71
C TYR A 32 6.58 -3.09 6.70
N PRO A 33 5.92 -4.20 6.33
CA PRO A 33 5.33 -5.12 7.28
C PRO A 33 6.36 -5.72 8.27
N TYR A 34 7.57 -6.03 7.79
CA TYR A 34 8.66 -6.49 8.65
C TYR A 34 9.06 -5.41 9.67
N PHE A 35 9.32 -4.17 9.21
CA PHE A 35 9.69 -3.09 10.12
C PHE A 35 8.54 -2.74 11.08
N LEU A 36 7.30 -2.77 10.62
CA LEU A 36 6.12 -2.56 11.44
C LEU A 36 6.04 -3.59 12.58
N SER A 37 6.38 -4.86 12.30
CA SER A 37 6.45 -5.89 13.34
C SER A 37 7.53 -5.60 14.39
N LYS A 38 8.65 -4.99 13.99
CA LYS A 38 9.73 -4.60 14.91
C LYS A 38 9.35 -3.39 15.76
N ILE A 39 8.64 -2.42 15.17
CA ILE A 39 8.19 -1.21 15.87
C ILE A 39 7.11 -1.55 16.89
N THR A 40 6.12 -2.35 16.50
CA THR A 40 4.95 -2.64 17.35
C THR A 40 5.16 -3.82 18.31
N GLY A 41 6.05 -4.74 17.97
CA GLY A 41 6.20 -6.02 18.68
C GLY A 41 5.02 -6.99 18.42
N TRP A 42 4.18 -6.75 17.42
CA TRP A 42 3.01 -7.54 17.10
C TRP A 42 3.28 -8.51 15.94
N GLU A 43 2.41 -9.49 15.79
CA GLU A 43 2.40 -10.33 14.60
C GLU A 43 1.94 -9.49 13.41
N VAL A 44 2.73 -9.45 12.32
CA VAL A 44 2.36 -8.77 11.08
C VAL A 44 2.39 -9.79 9.94
N ARG A 45 1.25 -9.95 9.28
CA ARG A 45 1.07 -10.82 8.10
C ARG A 45 1.10 -9.98 6.85
N ASN A 46 1.99 -10.32 5.94
CA ASN A 46 2.14 -9.64 4.67
C ASN A 46 1.37 -10.40 3.58
N PHE A 47 0.35 -9.75 3.00
CA PHE A 47 -0.44 -10.22 1.88
C PHE A 47 -0.27 -9.32 0.64
N GLY A 48 0.87 -8.65 0.52
CA GLY A 48 1.21 -7.87 -0.66
C GLY A 48 1.40 -8.73 -1.90
N LYS A 49 1.12 -8.16 -3.10
CA LYS A 49 1.32 -8.85 -4.38
C LYS A 49 1.74 -7.90 -5.48
N CYS A 50 2.96 -8.08 -5.97
CA CYS A 50 3.57 -7.23 -7.00
C CYS A 50 2.70 -7.11 -8.25
N GLY A 51 2.57 -5.88 -8.77
CA GLY A 51 1.85 -5.57 -10.01
C GLY A 51 0.33 -5.57 -9.88
N TYR A 52 -0.25 -5.81 -8.70
CA TYR A 52 -1.69 -5.91 -8.58
C TYR A 52 -2.36 -4.52 -8.48
N THR A 53 -3.40 -4.35 -9.29
CA THR A 53 -4.41 -3.30 -9.17
C THR A 53 -5.48 -3.74 -8.16
N ALA A 54 -6.43 -2.86 -7.80
CA ALA A 54 -7.56 -3.25 -6.96
C ALA A 54 -8.36 -4.42 -7.56
N THR A 55 -8.54 -4.45 -8.88
CA THR A 55 -9.24 -5.52 -9.59
C THR A 55 -8.52 -6.87 -9.47
N SER A 56 -7.23 -6.92 -9.77
CA SER A 56 -6.46 -8.17 -9.66
C SER A 56 -6.33 -8.62 -8.21
N TYR A 57 -6.22 -7.67 -7.27
CA TYR A 57 -6.16 -7.98 -5.85
C TYR A 57 -7.48 -8.55 -5.32
N LEU A 58 -8.62 -8.00 -5.74
CA LEU A 58 -9.94 -8.55 -5.39
C LEU A 58 -10.10 -10.00 -5.85
N ASN A 59 -9.64 -10.33 -7.07
CA ASN A 59 -9.66 -11.70 -7.58
C ASN A 59 -8.80 -12.62 -6.72
N HIS A 60 -7.57 -12.20 -6.41
CA HIS A 60 -6.65 -12.91 -5.52
C HIS A 60 -7.24 -13.13 -4.11
N TYR A 61 -7.93 -12.14 -3.59
CA TYR A 61 -8.64 -12.22 -2.32
C TYR A 61 -9.75 -13.28 -2.37
N LYS A 62 -10.58 -13.27 -3.42
CA LYS A 62 -11.68 -14.23 -3.64
C LYS A 62 -11.20 -15.67 -3.84
N GLU A 63 -9.99 -15.86 -4.35
CA GLU A 63 -9.33 -17.16 -4.48
C GLU A 63 -8.81 -17.72 -3.15
N GLY A 64 -8.92 -16.95 -2.06
CA GLY A 64 -8.59 -17.41 -0.70
C GLY A 64 -7.12 -17.30 -0.31
N TYR A 65 -6.33 -16.48 -1.01
CA TYR A 65 -4.92 -16.26 -0.68
C TYR A 65 -4.71 -15.33 0.53
N VAL A 66 -5.75 -14.60 0.92
CA VAL A 66 -5.71 -13.70 2.08
C VAL A 66 -6.49 -14.30 3.23
N ASN A 67 -5.84 -14.45 4.38
CA ASN A 67 -6.46 -14.97 5.59
C ASN A 67 -6.44 -13.91 6.70
N LEU A 68 -7.60 -13.31 6.97
CA LEU A 68 -7.79 -12.28 8.00
C LEU A 68 -8.19 -12.84 9.37
N ASN A 69 -8.24 -14.17 9.54
CA ASN A 69 -8.62 -14.77 10.81
C ASN A 69 -7.73 -14.28 11.96
N GLY A 70 -8.36 -13.75 13.00
CA GLY A 70 -7.68 -13.23 14.18
C GLY A 70 -7.00 -11.88 13.98
N ALA A 71 -7.23 -11.19 12.87
CA ALA A 71 -6.74 -9.83 12.66
C ALA A 71 -7.39 -8.86 13.66
N ASP A 72 -6.56 -8.05 14.32
CA ASP A 72 -7.00 -6.88 15.10
C ASP A 72 -7.00 -5.62 14.23
N ILE A 73 -6.05 -5.54 13.29
CA ILE A 73 -5.89 -4.43 12.35
C ILE A 73 -5.70 -4.98 10.93
N VAL A 74 -6.34 -4.34 9.96
CA VAL A 74 -6.12 -4.56 8.53
C VAL A 74 -5.65 -3.24 7.92
N ILE A 75 -4.50 -3.23 7.27
CA ILE A 75 -3.94 -2.07 6.56
C ILE A 75 -4.01 -2.38 5.07
N ILE A 76 -4.55 -1.45 4.27
CA ILE A 76 -4.67 -1.61 2.83
C ILE A 76 -3.92 -0.48 2.13
N LEU A 77 -2.84 -0.82 1.42
CA LEU A 77 -2.04 0.09 0.60
C LEU A 77 -2.08 -0.41 -0.85
N LEU A 78 -3.02 0.10 -1.62
CA LEU A 78 -3.25 -0.23 -3.03
C LEU A 78 -3.43 1.03 -3.87
N GLY A 79 -3.08 0.94 -5.15
CA GLY A 79 -3.33 1.98 -6.15
C GLY A 79 -2.10 2.43 -6.92
N SER A 80 -0.88 2.02 -6.52
CA SER A 80 0.35 2.39 -7.23
C SER A 80 0.35 1.89 -8.69
N ASN A 81 -0.37 0.80 -8.98
CA ASN A 81 -0.53 0.24 -10.31
C ASN A 81 -1.70 0.84 -11.11
N GLY A 82 -2.35 1.89 -10.59
CA GLY A 82 -3.38 2.66 -11.28
C GLY A 82 -4.75 1.97 -11.38
N GLY A 83 -5.49 2.37 -12.40
CA GLY A 83 -6.86 1.89 -12.64
C GLY A 83 -7.93 2.77 -12.00
N HIS A 84 -7.56 3.71 -11.13
CA HIS A 84 -8.49 4.60 -10.44
C HIS A 84 -8.71 5.91 -11.19
N ASP A 85 -9.90 6.46 -11.04
CA ASP A 85 -10.27 7.80 -11.52
C ASP A 85 -11.35 8.38 -10.60
N THR A 86 -11.37 9.71 -10.46
CA THR A 86 -12.36 10.42 -9.64
C THR A 86 -13.42 11.14 -10.46
N GLU A 87 -13.17 11.34 -11.76
CA GLU A 87 -14.11 11.97 -12.69
C GLU A 87 -15.08 10.95 -13.30
N VAL A 88 -14.63 9.71 -13.44
CA VAL A 88 -15.44 8.60 -13.94
C VAL A 88 -15.30 7.39 -13.03
N ASN A 89 -16.39 6.67 -12.80
CA ASN A 89 -16.32 5.43 -12.04
C ASN A 89 -15.66 4.35 -12.89
N THR A 90 -14.56 3.77 -12.38
CA THR A 90 -13.82 2.70 -13.04
C THR A 90 -14.10 1.35 -12.39
N PRO A 91 -13.89 0.22 -13.09
CA PRO A 91 -13.94 -1.09 -12.47
C PRO A 91 -13.06 -1.21 -11.22
N ALA A 92 -11.85 -0.63 -11.24
CA ALA A 92 -10.95 -0.66 -10.09
C ALA A 92 -11.52 0.08 -8.87
N ASN A 93 -12.29 1.15 -9.08
CA ASN A 93 -12.97 1.86 -7.99
C ASN A 93 -14.02 0.96 -7.33
N ASP A 94 -14.84 0.28 -8.13
CA ASP A 94 -15.88 -0.62 -7.62
C ASP A 94 -15.26 -1.85 -6.96
N ASP A 95 -14.21 -2.40 -7.55
CA ASP A 95 -13.50 -3.56 -7.01
C ASP A 95 -12.82 -3.24 -5.67
N PHE A 96 -12.32 -2.03 -5.49
CA PHE A 96 -11.76 -1.63 -4.19
C PHE A 96 -12.85 -1.50 -3.11
N ARG A 97 -14.02 -0.94 -3.46
CA ARG A 97 -15.19 -0.91 -2.56
C ARG A 97 -15.62 -2.33 -2.16
N GLU A 98 -15.66 -3.24 -3.12
CA GLU A 98 -16.01 -4.65 -2.87
C GLU A 98 -14.94 -5.34 -2.00
N LEU A 99 -13.66 -5.09 -2.22
CA LEU A 99 -12.57 -5.60 -1.36
C LEU A 99 -12.77 -5.16 0.09
N LEU A 100 -13.09 -3.88 0.32
CA LEU A 100 -13.37 -3.37 1.67
C LEU A 100 -14.58 -4.05 2.31
N ARG A 101 -15.64 -4.26 1.52
CA ARG A 101 -16.83 -4.97 2.00
C ARG A 101 -16.49 -6.38 2.46
N LEU A 102 -15.68 -7.11 1.68
CA LEU A 102 -15.23 -8.47 2.02
C LEU A 102 -14.32 -8.46 3.26
N CYS A 103 -13.36 -7.52 3.35
CA CYS A 103 -12.52 -7.39 4.54
C CYS A 103 -13.34 -7.17 5.82
N ARG A 104 -14.38 -6.32 5.76
CA ARG A 104 -15.29 -6.10 6.90
C ARG A 104 -16.10 -7.36 7.26
N GLN A 105 -16.49 -8.14 6.26
CA GLN A 105 -17.21 -9.40 6.46
C GLN A 105 -16.32 -10.46 7.12
N ASP A 106 -15.08 -10.62 6.64
CA ASP A 106 -14.17 -11.69 7.05
C ASP A 106 -13.43 -11.38 8.36
N ALA A 107 -13.26 -10.08 8.67
CA ALA A 107 -12.65 -9.61 9.91
C ALA A 107 -13.53 -8.54 10.61
N PRO A 108 -14.75 -8.89 11.07
CA PRO A 108 -15.72 -7.90 11.56
C PRO A 108 -15.31 -7.18 12.84
N LYS A 109 -14.29 -7.68 13.54
CA LYS A 109 -13.73 -7.06 14.76
C LYS A 109 -12.46 -6.26 14.48
N ALA A 110 -11.86 -6.42 13.31
CA ALA A 110 -10.64 -5.72 12.96
C ALA A 110 -10.92 -4.25 12.67
N LYS A 111 -10.01 -3.38 13.08
CA LYS A 111 -9.98 -2.00 12.60
C LYS A 111 -9.30 -1.97 11.24
N ILE A 112 -9.99 -1.44 10.23
CA ILE A 112 -9.41 -1.28 8.89
C ILE A 112 -8.84 0.12 8.76
N PHE A 113 -7.69 0.24 8.11
CA PHE A 113 -7.04 1.49 7.72
C PHE A 113 -6.75 1.47 6.23
N LEU A 114 -7.03 2.58 5.56
CA LEU A 114 -6.57 2.84 4.21
C LEU A 114 -5.28 3.64 4.25
N CYS A 115 -4.35 3.32 3.34
CA CYS A 115 -3.18 4.15 3.07
C CYS A 115 -3.27 4.70 1.66
N THR A 116 -3.00 6.00 1.47
CA THR A 116 -2.81 6.54 0.12
C THR A 116 -1.54 5.95 -0.49
N PRO A 117 -1.46 5.68 -1.81
CA PRO A 117 -0.18 5.38 -2.44
C PRO A 117 0.84 6.49 -2.15
N PRO A 118 2.09 6.16 -1.78
CA PRO A 118 3.13 7.17 -1.53
C PRO A 118 3.62 7.83 -2.81
N HIS A 119 4.60 8.73 -2.68
CA HIS A 119 5.22 9.44 -3.79
C HIS A 119 5.66 8.49 -4.93
N ALA A 120 5.44 8.94 -6.17
CA ALA A 120 5.98 8.34 -7.39
C ALA A 120 6.72 9.40 -8.18
N THR A 121 7.89 9.04 -8.71
CA THR A 121 8.78 9.97 -9.40
C THR A 121 8.18 10.61 -10.64
N GLU A 122 8.47 11.87 -10.85
CA GLU A 122 8.29 12.59 -12.12
C GLU A 122 9.63 12.78 -12.88
N ASN A 123 10.74 12.29 -12.32
CA ASN A 123 12.06 12.41 -12.92
C ASN A 123 12.24 11.37 -14.05
N PRO A 124 12.48 11.81 -15.31
CA PRO A 124 12.61 10.91 -16.46
C PRO A 124 13.84 10.01 -16.44
N GLU A 125 14.77 10.23 -15.50
CA GLU A 125 15.92 9.34 -15.31
C GLU A 125 15.55 8.01 -14.68
N TYR A 126 14.43 7.97 -13.96
CA TYR A 126 13.90 6.73 -13.39
C TYR A 126 13.02 5.95 -14.36
N SER A 127 13.09 4.63 -14.32
CA SER A 127 12.37 3.76 -15.24
C SER A 127 10.85 3.86 -15.12
N ASN A 128 10.33 4.26 -13.95
CA ASN A 128 8.89 4.34 -13.68
C ASN A 128 8.34 5.77 -13.65
N TYR A 129 9.04 6.76 -14.21
CA TYR A 129 8.60 8.17 -14.18
C TYR A 129 7.20 8.41 -14.74
N GLY A 130 6.71 7.56 -15.64
CA GLY A 130 5.37 7.70 -16.22
C GLY A 130 4.20 7.26 -15.30
N TYR A 131 4.49 6.79 -14.08
CA TYR A 131 3.46 6.32 -13.15
C TYR A 131 2.84 7.43 -12.29
N ALA A 132 3.52 8.55 -12.08
CA ALA A 132 3.07 9.63 -11.20
C ALA A 132 1.61 10.09 -11.46
N PRO A 133 1.15 10.31 -12.71
CA PRO A 133 -0.23 10.75 -12.94
C PRO A 133 -1.28 9.74 -12.47
N GLN A 134 -1.04 8.44 -12.65
CA GLN A 134 -1.98 7.41 -12.21
C GLN A 134 -1.95 7.21 -10.69
N VAL A 135 -0.77 7.34 -10.07
CA VAL A 135 -0.63 7.32 -8.60
C VAL A 135 -1.40 8.48 -7.99
N LYS A 136 -1.31 9.69 -8.55
CA LYS A 136 -2.08 10.84 -8.10
C LYS A 136 -3.59 10.59 -8.14
N LYS A 137 -4.11 10.04 -9.24
CA LYS A 137 -5.54 9.67 -9.33
C LYS A 137 -5.95 8.65 -8.27
N ALA A 138 -5.07 7.68 -7.99
CA ALA A 138 -5.32 6.70 -6.94
C ALA A 138 -5.31 7.34 -5.54
N VAL A 139 -4.40 8.27 -5.26
CA VAL A 139 -4.38 9.04 -4.01
C VAL A 139 -5.71 9.77 -3.80
N ASP A 140 -6.18 10.49 -4.82
CA ASP A 140 -7.44 11.25 -4.75
C ASP A 140 -8.64 10.30 -4.56
N PHE A 141 -8.65 9.16 -5.26
CA PHE A 141 -9.70 8.15 -5.09
C PHE A 141 -9.70 7.53 -3.68
N VAL A 142 -8.53 7.18 -3.12
CA VAL A 142 -8.42 6.56 -1.79
C VAL A 142 -8.90 7.53 -0.70
N ARG A 143 -8.67 8.84 -0.85
CA ARG A 143 -9.23 9.87 0.03
C ARG A 143 -10.76 9.89 0.01
N ILE A 144 -11.35 9.90 -1.19
CA ILE A 144 -12.81 9.83 -1.36
C ILE A 144 -13.35 8.54 -0.74
N LEU A 145 -12.71 7.40 -1.02
CA LEU A 145 -13.11 6.11 -0.49
C LEU A 145 -13.06 6.05 1.05
N ALA A 146 -12.04 6.64 1.66
CA ALA A 146 -11.92 6.73 3.11
C ALA A 146 -13.06 7.55 3.72
N GLU A 147 -13.42 8.69 3.10
CA GLU A 147 -14.53 9.54 3.51
C GLU A 147 -15.88 8.81 3.33
N GLU A 148 -16.15 8.23 2.15
CA GLU A 148 -17.38 7.48 1.86
C GLU A 148 -17.62 6.32 2.83
N THR A 149 -16.57 5.69 3.29
CA THR A 149 -16.63 4.46 4.11
C THR A 149 -16.38 4.70 5.59
N GLU A 150 -16.06 5.94 5.98
CA GLU A 150 -15.66 6.33 7.35
C GLU A 150 -14.48 5.48 7.88
N ILE A 151 -13.60 5.04 6.98
CA ILE A 151 -12.39 4.28 7.34
C ILE A 151 -11.26 5.27 7.61
N PRO A 152 -10.53 5.13 8.75
CA PRO A 152 -9.35 5.94 9.02
C PRO A 152 -8.32 5.87 7.88
N LEU A 153 -7.82 7.04 7.48
CA LEU A 153 -6.86 7.21 6.42
C LEU A 153 -5.47 7.54 6.99
N ILE A 154 -4.46 6.84 6.49
CA ILE A 154 -3.04 7.17 6.71
C ILE A 154 -2.53 7.76 5.39
N GLU A 155 -2.22 9.05 5.41
CA GLU A 155 -1.82 9.82 4.22
C GLU A 155 -0.35 9.60 3.86
N THR A 156 0.02 8.38 3.45
CA THR A 156 1.41 8.06 3.08
C THR A 156 1.92 8.88 1.90
N ALA A 157 1.02 9.42 1.06
CA ALA A 157 1.36 10.40 0.02
C ALA A 157 1.90 11.73 0.58
N LEU A 158 1.67 12.01 1.86
CA LEU A 158 2.14 13.22 2.55
C LEU A 158 3.32 12.93 3.50
N CYS A 159 3.91 11.73 3.42
CA CYS A 159 5.11 11.41 4.19
C CYS A 159 6.24 12.39 3.82
N PRO A 160 6.74 13.18 4.79
CA PRO A 160 7.67 14.28 4.49
C PRO A 160 9.02 13.84 3.94
N GLU A 161 9.39 12.58 4.14
CA GLU A 161 10.62 11.99 3.60
C GLU A 161 10.49 11.61 2.11
N PHE A 162 9.26 11.37 1.61
CA PHE A 162 9.03 10.89 0.25
C PHE A 162 8.77 12.06 -0.70
N THR A 163 9.85 12.71 -1.11
CA THR A 163 9.84 13.87 -2.00
C THR A 163 10.78 13.65 -3.18
N ALA A 164 10.65 14.46 -4.23
CA ALA A 164 11.52 14.39 -5.40
C ALA A 164 13.01 14.54 -5.06
N GLU A 165 13.34 15.35 -4.04
CA GLU A 165 14.72 15.57 -3.59
C GLU A 165 15.31 14.34 -2.89
N ASN A 166 14.46 13.50 -2.34
CA ASN A 166 14.86 12.35 -1.53
C ASN A 166 14.75 10.99 -2.26
N GLU A 167 14.32 10.98 -3.52
CA GLU A 167 14.15 9.73 -4.30
C GLU A 167 15.41 8.87 -4.30
N ALA A 168 16.58 9.47 -4.48
CA ALA A 168 17.85 8.74 -4.48
C ALA A 168 18.18 8.04 -3.14
N ILE A 169 17.52 8.45 -2.05
CA ILE A 169 17.70 7.87 -0.72
C ILE A 169 16.68 6.76 -0.48
N TYR A 170 15.41 7.02 -0.80
CA TYR A 170 14.31 6.16 -0.38
C TYR A 170 13.74 5.30 -1.50
N GLN A 171 13.77 5.77 -2.77
CA GLN A 171 13.27 5.09 -3.97
C GLN A 171 14.35 4.99 -5.06
N PRO A 172 15.57 4.48 -4.72
CA PRO A 172 16.79 4.71 -5.50
C PRO A 172 16.83 3.99 -6.86
N ASN A 173 16.01 2.97 -7.06
CA ASN A 173 16.18 2.08 -8.21
C ASN A 173 15.29 2.43 -9.40
N ASP A 174 14.02 2.76 -9.16
CA ASP A 174 13.07 2.98 -10.25
C ASP A 174 12.12 4.18 -10.01
N GLY A 175 12.24 4.84 -8.86
CA GLY A 175 11.46 6.03 -8.50
C GLY A 175 10.05 5.75 -7.97
N ILE A 176 9.70 4.48 -7.71
CA ILE A 176 8.45 4.07 -7.06
C ILE A 176 8.74 3.14 -5.89
N HIS A 177 9.48 2.06 -6.14
CA HIS A 177 9.76 1.07 -5.12
C HIS A 177 10.82 1.56 -4.15
N PHE A 178 10.62 1.24 -2.89
CA PHE A 178 11.53 1.65 -1.83
C PHE A 178 12.76 0.75 -1.75
N GLY A 179 13.89 1.34 -1.40
CA GLY A 179 14.99 0.62 -0.79
C GLY A 179 14.69 0.34 0.69
N ARG A 180 15.61 -0.36 1.36
CA ARG A 180 15.47 -0.70 2.79
C ARG A 180 15.13 0.52 3.67
N ALA A 181 15.84 1.64 3.48
CA ALA A 181 15.61 2.87 4.25
C ALA A 181 14.20 3.44 4.04
N GLY A 182 13.69 3.42 2.80
CA GLY A 182 12.34 3.89 2.49
C GLY A 182 11.27 3.00 3.13
N TYR A 183 11.43 1.68 3.10
CA TYR A 183 10.51 0.77 3.79
C TYR A 183 10.49 0.95 5.31
N GLU A 184 11.63 1.27 5.92
CA GLU A 184 11.70 1.56 7.35
C GLU A 184 10.98 2.88 7.69
N VAL A 185 11.13 3.91 6.85
CA VAL A 185 10.39 5.18 6.98
C VAL A 185 8.89 4.96 6.82
N LEU A 186 8.47 4.24 5.76
CA LEU A 186 7.06 3.93 5.52
C LEU A 186 6.43 3.21 6.72
N ALA A 187 7.14 2.24 7.30
CA ALA A 187 6.65 1.52 8.49
C ALA A 187 6.47 2.42 9.71
N ARG A 188 7.40 3.36 9.96
CA ARG A 188 7.27 4.34 11.05
C ARG A 188 6.08 5.25 10.81
N PHE A 189 5.96 5.81 9.62
CA PHE A 189 4.84 6.68 9.27
C PHE A 189 3.49 5.98 9.42
N ILE A 190 3.39 4.71 9.00
CA ILE A 190 2.19 3.91 9.21
C ILE A 190 1.97 3.65 10.71
N ALA A 191 3.00 3.30 11.49
CA ALA A 191 2.88 3.06 12.92
C ALA A 191 2.37 4.31 13.66
N ASP A 192 2.88 5.49 13.31
CA ASP A 192 2.43 6.77 13.86
C ASP A 192 0.94 7.02 13.54
N GLY A 193 0.50 6.67 12.33
CA GLY A 193 -0.91 6.73 11.93
C GLY A 193 -1.82 5.74 12.67
N LEU A 194 -1.25 4.72 13.30
CA LEU A 194 -1.97 3.77 14.15
C LEU A 194 -2.01 4.20 15.63
N GLU A 195 -1.35 5.29 16.02
CA GLU A 195 -1.38 5.77 17.42
C GLU A 195 -2.82 5.96 17.90
N GLY A 196 -3.11 5.50 19.12
CA GLY A 196 -4.47 5.47 19.66
C GLY A 196 -5.25 4.17 19.37
N TYR A 197 -4.73 3.30 18.49
CA TYR A 197 -5.25 1.96 18.24
C TYR A 197 -4.27 0.84 18.65
N LEU A 198 -3.01 1.21 18.87
CA LEU A 198 -1.91 0.35 19.34
C LEU A 198 -1.96 -0.02 20.80
#